data_04c8dcd3edd48bd112262eb9d91059ce
#
_entry.id   04c8dcd3edd48bd112262eb9d91059ce
#
_cell.length_a   1.000
_cell.length_b   1.000
_cell.length_c   1.000
_cell.angle_alpha   90.00
_cell.angle_beta   90.00
_cell.angle_gamma   90.00
#
_symmetry.space_group_name_H-M   'P 1'
#
loop_
_entity.id
_entity.type
_entity.pdbx_description
1 polymer ?
#
loop_
_entity_poly.entity_id
_entity_poly.type
_entity_poly.pdbx_seq_one_letter_code
_entity_poly.pdbx_strand_id
1 'polypeptide(L)'
;HSVIIPLLPLYVCGTFIDMTKSGKTYAILGILWKVFLVVIIMHLVCIFLQFCVAGAVSHKSPLKMIRNQIPGYTTALGTQSSAATIPVNLQCAAADGVSEQIRNFVVPLCANIHMAGSMITITACATAVCLMNQLPISLATVVPFIMTLGVAMVASPGAPGGSIMTALPFLYMIFGAEAGDPNGPICAIMVALYITQDSFGTACNVSGDNAIGVIVETIYQKFINKSSASV
;
A
#
# COMPACT_ATOMS: atom_id res chain seq x y z
N HIS A 1 11.39 8.86 16.56
CA HIS A 1 11.10 9.04 15.13
C HIS A 1 12.03 10.07 14.46
N SER A 2 12.31 11.23 15.07
CA SER A 2 13.12 12.31 14.46
C SER A 2 14.61 11.97 14.26
N VAL A 3 15.14 10.94 14.90
CA VAL A 3 16.55 10.52 14.77
C VAL A 3 16.70 9.28 13.88
N ILE A 4 15.78 8.33 13.98
CA ILE A 4 15.89 7.03 13.29
C ILE A 4 15.60 7.17 11.79
N ILE A 5 14.57 7.92 11.40
CA ILE A 5 14.19 8.08 9.99
C ILE A 5 15.31 8.72 9.14
N PRO A 6 16.00 9.79 9.57
CA PRO A 6 17.14 10.34 8.83
C PRO A 6 18.35 9.39 8.73
N LEU A 7 18.48 8.41 9.62
CA LEU A 7 19.57 7.43 9.60
C LEU A 7 19.27 6.21 8.71
N LEU A 8 18.01 5.99 8.36
CA LEU A 8 17.57 4.88 7.49
C LEU A 8 18.34 4.81 6.16
N PRO A 9 18.56 5.92 5.40
CA PRO A 9 19.33 5.87 4.16
C PRO A 9 20.78 5.41 4.37
N LEU A 10 21.42 5.80 5.47
CA LEU A 10 22.77 5.38 5.81
C LEU A 10 22.83 3.90 6.17
N TYR A 11 21.84 3.41 6.92
CA TYR A 11 21.70 2.00 7.24
C TYR A 11 21.46 1.15 6.00
N VAL A 12 20.54 1.56 5.13
CA VAL A 12 20.28 0.89 3.85
C VAL A 12 21.54 0.88 2.97
N CYS A 13 22.23 2.01 2.86
CA CYS A 13 23.48 2.11 2.12
C CYS A 13 24.55 1.14 2.68
N GLY A 14 24.73 1.11 4.00
CA GLY A 14 25.65 0.19 4.67
C GLY A 14 25.32 -1.29 4.39
N THR A 15 24.05 -1.65 4.44
CA THR A 15 23.57 -3.01 4.14
C THR A 15 23.86 -3.39 2.69
N PHE A 16 23.60 -2.50 1.73
CA PHE A 16 23.92 -2.76 0.31
C PHE A 16 25.43 -2.86 0.05
N ILE A 17 26.26 -2.07 0.74
CA ILE A 17 27.74 -2.17 0.63
C ILE A 17 28.21 -3.55 1.14
N ASP A 18 27.69 -4.00 2.26
CA ASP A 18 28.05 -5.30 2.83
C ASP A 18 27.61 -6.47 1.93
N MET A 19 26.40 -6.38 1.38
CA MET A 19 25.88 -7.33 0.40
C MET A 19 26.72 -7.33 -0.90
N THR A 20 27.22 -6.19 -1.33
CA THR A 20 28.09 -6.07 -2.52
C THR A 20 29.44 -6.73 -2.29
N LYS A 21 30.04 -6.52 -1.12
CA LYS A 21 31.30 -7.16 -0.73
C LYS A 21 31.19 -8.70 -0.66
N SER A 22 30.04 -9.21 -0.25
CA SER A 22 29.76 -10.65 -0.14
C SER A 22 29.51 -11.35 -1.49
N GLY A 23 29.52 -10.61 -2.62
CA GLY A 23 29.27 -11.14 -3.97
C GLY A 23 27.81 -11.56 -4.24
N LYS A 24 26.92 -11.40 -3.28
CA LYS A 24 25.50 -11.78 -3.37
C LYS A 24 24.64 -10.78 -4.16
N THR A 25 25.17 -9.61 -4.45
CA THR A 25 24.42 -8.47 -5.04
C THR A 25 23.77 -8.84 -6.37
N TYR A 26 24.49 -9.51 -7.28
CA TYR A 26 23.93 -9.86 -8.60
C TYR A 26 22.79 -10.88 -8.53
N ALA A 27 22.92 -11.89 -7.66
CA ALA A 27 21.86 -12.88 -7.45
C ALA A 27 20.62 -12.21 -6.82
N ILE A 28 20.83 -11.31 -5.86
CA ILE A 28 19.79 -10.55 -5.19
C ILE A 28 19.11 -9.59 -6.18
N LEU A 29 19.86 -8.82 -6.95
CA LEU A 29 19.30 -7.94 -7.98
C LEU A 29 18.47 -8.72 -9.02
N GLY A 30 18.92 -9.93 -9.39
CA GLY A 30 18.19 -10.83 -10.30
C GLY A 30 16.85 -11.33 -9.74
N ILE A 31 16.68 -11.36 -8.42
CA ILE A 31 15.41 -11.70 -7.76
C ILE A 31 14.58 -10.43 -7.54
N LEU A 32 15.22 -9.35 -7.11
CA LEU A 32 14.56 -8.08 -6.75
C LEU A 32 13.76 -7.48 -7.90
N TRP A 33 14.32 -7.46 -9.12
CA TRP A 33 13.59 -6.90 -10.26
C TRP A 33 12.33 -7.70 -10.61
N LYS A 34 12.36 -9.04 -10.41
CA LYS A 34 11.18 -9.89 -10.62
C LYS A 34 10.10 -9.60 -9.59
N VAL A 35 10.48 -9.49 -8.31
CA VAL A 35 9.56 -9.11 -7.23
C VAL A 35 8.96 -7.75 -7.50
N PHE A 36 9.78 -6.77 -7.87
CA PHE A 36 9.36 -5.41 -8.21
C PHE A 36 8.34 -5.41 -9.36
N LEU A 37 8.61 -6.14 -10.44
CA LEU A 37 7.70 -6.25 -11.57
C LEU A 37 6.36 -6.89 -11.17
N VAL A 38 6.41 -8.00 -10.43
CA VAL A 38 5.20 -8.70 -9.95
C VAL A 38 4.36 -7.78 -9.06
N VAL A 39 5.00 -7.07 -8.13
CA VAL A 39 4.31 -6.13 -7.23
C VAL A 39 3.63 -5.00 -8.00
N ILE A 40 4.31 -4.41 -8.99
CA ILE A 40 3.70 -3.36 -9.84
C ILE A 40 2.49 -3.93 -10.60
N ILE A 41 2.61 -5.10 -11.21
CA ILE A 41 1.49 -5.74 -11.92
C ILE A 41 0.32 -5.97 -10.95
N MET A 42 0.58 -6.49 -9.76
CA MET A 42 -0.45 -6.70 -8.74
C MET A 42 -1.13 -5.40 -8.32
N HIS A 43 -0.39 -4.29 -8.18
CA HIS A 43 -0.97 -2.98 -7.89
C HIS A 43 -1.88 -2.50 -9.02
N LEU A 44 -1.44 -2.60 -10.28
CA LEU A 44 -2.26 -2.20 -11.42
C LEU A 44 -3.54 -3.04 -11.55
N VAL A 45 -3.43 -4.35 -11.32
CA VAL A 45 -4.60 -5.25 -11.27
C VAL A 45 -5.53 -4.87 -10.13
N CYS A 46 -5.00 -4.59 -8.93
CA CYS A 46 -5.78 -4.18 -7.77
C CYS A 46 -6.53 -2.87 -8.05
N ILE A 47 -5.86 -1.85 -8.58
CA ILE A 47 -6.48 -0.58 -8.98
C ILE A 47 -7.60 -0.82 -9.99
N PHE A 48 -7.32 -1.60 -11.03
CA PHE A 48 -8.30 -1.91 -12.06
C PHE A 48 -9.55 -2.60 -11.48
N LEU A 49 -9.36 -3.61 -10.62
CA LEU A 49 -10.46 -4.31 -9.95
C LEU A 49 -11.27 -3.38 -9.04
N GLN A 50 -10.61 -2.52 -8.26
CA GLN A 50 -11.29 -1.56 -7.38
C GLN A 50 -12.17 -0.60 -8.19
N PHE A 51 -11.67 -0.05 -9.30
CA PHE A 51 -12.47 0.81 -10.18
C PHE A 51 -13.54 0.04 -10.97
N CYS A 52 -13.33 -1.23 -11.30
CA CYS A 52 -14.38 -2.07 -11.86
C CYS A 52 -15.54 -2.27 -10.88
N VAL A 53 -15.24 -2.54 -9.61
CA VAL A 53 -16.25 -2.64 -8.55
C VAL A 53 -16.98 -1.31 -8.37
N ALA A 54 -16.26 -0.19 -8.29
CA ALA A 54 -16.84 1.13 -8.21
C ALA A 54 -17.73 1.45 -9.42
N GLY A 55 -17.29 1.08 -10.62
CA GLY A 55 -18.05 1.23 -11.85
C GLY A 55 -19.32 0.39 -11.91
N ALA A 56 -19.24 -0.87 -11.44
CA ALA A 56 -20.41 -1.75 -11.35
C ALA A 56 -21.48 -1.22 -10.38
N VAL A 57 -21.05 -0.67 -9.25
CA VAL A 57 -21.96 -0.10 -8.24
C VAL A 57 -22.55 1.22 -8.70
N SER A 58 -21.74 2.10 -9.30
CA SER A 58 -22.14 3.47 -9.67
C SER A 58 -22.68 3.61 -11.09
N HIS A 59 -22.61 2.57 -11.91
CA HIS A 59 -22.90 2.58 -13.36
C HIS A 59 -22.02 3.59 -14.14
N LYS A 60 -20.83 3.91 -13.62
CA LYS A 60 -19.85 4.79 -14.28
C LYS A 60 -18.77 3.94 -14.99
N SER A 61 -18.10 4.53 -15.99
CA SER A 61 -17.01 3.85 -16.70
C SER A 61 -15.76 3.73 -15.84
N PRO A 62 -15.24 2.51 -15.55
CA PRO A 62 -14.00 2.32 -14.78
C PRO A 62 -12.80 3.01 -15.42
N LEU A 63 -12.68 2.95 -16.75
CA LEU A 63 -11.55 3.56 -17.48
C LEU A 63 -11.54 5.09 -17.37
N LYS A 64 -12.74 5.72 -17.35
CA LYS A 64 -12.84 7.17 -17.16
C LYS A 64 -12.40 7.56 -15.75
N MET A 65 -12.82 6.80 -14.73
CA MET A 65 -12.42 7.02 -13.34
C MET A 65 -10.91 6.83 -13.15
N ILE A 66 -10.32 5.77 -13.72
CA ILE A 66 -8.86 5.55 -13.71
C ILE A 66 -8.14 6.74 -14.35
N ARG A 67 -8.64 7.27 -15.48
CA ARG A 67 -8.05 8.45 -16.12
C ARG A 67 -8.11 9.68 -15.21
N ASN A 68 -9.23 9.90 -14.54
CA ASN A 68 -9.39 11.01 -13.58
C ASN A 68 -8.46 10.85 -12.36
N GLN A 69 -8.06 9.62 -12.03
CA GLN A 69 -7.17 9.30 -10.92
C GLN A 69 -5.68 9.53 -11.22
N ILE A 70 -5.27 9.70 -12.48
CA ILE A 70 -3.86 9.85 -12.86
C ILE A 70 -3.14 10.95 -12.04
N PRO A 71 -3.69 12.16 -11.81
CA PRO A 71 -3.01 13.17 -10.99
C PRO A 71 -2.79 12.72 -9.55
N GLY A 72 -3.76 12.05 -8.92
CA GLY A 72 -3.62 11.48 -7.58
C GLY A 72 -2.57 10.38 -7.54
N TYR A 73 -2.59 9.47 -8.52
CA TYR A 73 -1.61 8.39 -8.65
C TYR A 73 -0.18 8.93 -8.77
N THR A 74 0.06 9.89 -9.67
CA THR A 74 1.41 10.47 -9.89
C THR A 74 1.90 11.28 -8.70
N THR A 75 1.01 11.99 -8.00
CA THR A 75 1.36 12.71 -6.77
C THR A 75 1.74 11.74 -5.66
N ALA A 76 1.00 10.64 -5.49
CA ALA A 76 1.31 9.60 -4.51
C ALA A 76 2.63 8.91 -4.81
N LEU A 77 2.94 8.63 -6.09
CA LEU A 77 4.26 8.12 -6.51
C LEU A 77 5.41 9.03 -6.06
N GLY A 78 5.24 10.34 -6.20
CA GLY A 78 6.29 11.30 -5.86
C GLY A 78 6.41 11.56 -4.36
N THR A 79 5.29 11.57 -3.63
CA THR A 79 5.27 11.92 -2.20
C THR A 79 5.46 10.73 -1.27
N GLN A 80 5.17 9.51 -1.72
CA GLN A 80 5.11 8.30 -0.89
C GLN A 80 4.19 8.47 0.34
N SER A 81 3.23 9.39 0.27
CA SER A 81 2.35 9.74 1.39
C SER A 81 0.91 9.92 0.93
N SER A 82 0.04 9.03 1.40
CA SER A 82 -1.40 9.18 1.18
C SER A 82 -1.93 10.47 1.79
N ALA A 83 -1.45 10.85 2.98
CA ALA A 83 -1.84 12.08 3.65
C ALA A 83 -1.44 13.34 2.86
N ALA A 84 -0.22 13.39 2.32
CA ALA A 84 0.23 14.52 1.49
C ALA A 84 -0.51 14.60 0.15
N THR A 85 -1.09 13.50 -0.31
CA THR A 85 -1.83 13.42 -1.58
C THR A 85 -3.31 13.81 -1.44
N ILE A 86 -3.85 13.92 -0.23
CA ILE A 86 -5.26 14.24 0.03
C ILE A 86 -5.78 15.41 -0.83
N PRO A 87 -5.12 16.59 -0.92
CA PRO A 87 -5.64 17.72 -1.67
C PRO A 87 -5.85 17.42 -3.17
N VAL A 88 -4.95 16.66 -3.77
CA VAL A 88 -5.05 16.26 -5.18
C VAL A 88 -6.10 15.16 -5.35
N ASN A 89 -6.16 14.21 -4.41
CA ASN A 89 -7.13 13.11 -4.47
C ASN A 89 -8.58 13.59 -4.28
N LEU A 90 -8.81 14.66 -3.51
CA LEU A 90 -10.11 15.33 -3.43
C LEU A 90 -10.56 15.88 -4.79
N GLN A 91 -9.64 16.39 -5.61
CA GLN A 91 -9.94 16.86 -6.98
C GLN A 91 -10.25 15.68 -7.91
N CYS A 92 -9.53 14.58 -7.79
CA CYS A 92 -9.81 13.34 -8.55
C CYS A 92 -11.20 12.81 -8.20
N ALA A 93 -11.56 12.74 -6.91
CA ALA A 93 -12.89 12.34 -6.45
C ALA A 93 -13.99 13.27 -6.99
N ALA A 94 -13.75 14.59 -7.02
CA ALA A 94 -14.68 15.56 -7.60
C ALA A 94 -14.88 15.31 -9.11
N ALA A 95 -13.81 15.00 -9.85
CA ALA A 95 -13.89 14.68 -11.29
C ALA A 95 -14.71 13.40 -11.56
N ASP A 96 -14.76 12.49 -10.59
CA ASP A 96 -15.60 11.29 -10.63
C ASP A 96 -17.03 11.53 -10.14
N GLY A 97 -17.36 12.77 -9.76
CA GLY A 97 -18.69 13.18 -9.33
C GLY A 97 -19.03 12.75 -7.90
N VAL A 98 -18.03 12.68 -7.03
CA VAL A 98 -18.24 12.52 -5.59
C VAL A 98 -18.53 13.88 -4.97
N SER A 99 -19.65 14.00 -4.26
CA SER A 99 -20.09 15.22 -3.63
C SER A 99 -19.07 15.75 -2.62
N GLU A 100 -19.04 17.05 -2.39
CA GLU A 100 -18.10 17.69 -1.48
C GLU A 100 -18.16 17.12 -0.07
N GLN A 101 -19.36 16.90 0.42
CA GLN A 101 -19.59 16.32 1.74
C GLN A 101 -18.96 14.93 1.86
N ILE A 102 -19.15 14.07 0.87
CA ILE A 102 -18.65 12.69 0.90
C ILE A 102 -17.13 12.66 0.69
N ARG A 103 -16.59 13.37 -0.32
CA ARG A 103 -15.15 13.34 -0.59
C ARG A 103 -14.32 13.93 0.55
N ASN A 104 -14.79 15.00 1.19
CA ASN A 104 -14.08 15.63 2.31
C ASN A 104 -14.05 14.76 3.58
N PHE A 105 -14.92 13.76 3.67
CA PHE A 105 -14.91 12.77 4.74
C PHE A 105 -14.15 11.51 4.34
N VAL A 106 -14.52 10.90 3.20
CA VAL A 106 -14.00 9.57 2.81
C VAL A 106 -12.54 9.61 2.43
N VAL A 107 -12.09 10.60 1.66
CA VAL A 107 -10.70 10.65 1.18
C VAL A 107 -9.69 10.80 2.34
N PRO A 108 -9.86 11.75 3.30
CA PRO A 108 -8.96 11.82 4.45
C PRO A 108 -9.03 10.59 5.37
N LEU A 109 -10.20 9.99 5.52
CA LEU A 109 -10.37 8.77 6.32
C LEU A 109 -9.61 7.60 5.68
N CYS A 110 -9.86 7.34 4.39
CA CYS A 110 -9.23 6.25 3.65
C CYS A 110 -7.71 6.41 3.54
N ALA A 111 -7.18 7.64 3.47
CA ALA A 111 -5.75 7.91 3.46
C ALA A 111 -4.98 7.29 4.64
N ASN A 112 -5.68 6.93 5.72
CA ASN A 112 -5.09 6.27 6.91
C ASN A 112 -5.56 4.83 7.09
N ILE A 113 -6.75 4.43 6.61
CA ILE A 113 -7.29 3.11 6.89
C ILE A 113 -7.29 2.17 5.68
N HIS A 114 -7.15 2.70 4.46
CA HIS A 114 -7.14 1.90 3.24
C HIS A 114 -5.71 1.71 2.71
N MET A 115 -5.10 0.59 3.05
CA MET A 115 -3.68 0.29 2.76
C MET A 115 -3.51 -0.95 1.87
N ALA A 116 -4.42 -1.15 0.89
CA ALA A 116 -4.41 -2.35 0.04
C ALA A 116 -3.10 -2.52 -0.74
N GLY A 117 -2.55 -1.44 -1.31
CA GLY A 117 -1.28 -1.47 -2.03
C GLY A 117 -0.10 -1.77 -1.11
N SER A 118 -0.05 -1.15 0.07
CA SER A 118 0.98 -1.43 1.08
C SER A 118 0.92 -2.89 1.56
N MET A 119 -0.26 -3.46 1.73
CA MET A 119 -0.43 -4.88 2.08
C MET A 119 0.11 -5.81 0.99
N ILE A 120 -0.17 -5.51 -0.28
CA ILE A 120 0.37 -6.26 -1.42
C ILE A 120 1.91 -6.21 -1.40
N THR A 121 2.49 -5.01 -1.25
CA THR A 121 3.94 -4.83 -1.20
C THR A 121 4.56 -5.59 -0.04
N ILE A 122 4.03 -5.43 1.18
CA ILE A 122 4.56 -6.09 2.39
C ILE A 122 4.51 -7.62 2.24
N THR A 123 3.37 -8.16 1.81
CA THR A 123 3.21 -9.62 1.67
C THR A 123 4.12 -10.19 0.58
N ALA A 124 4.22 -9.52 -0.56
CA ALA A 124 5.09 -9.95 -1.65
C ALA A 124 6.58 -9.87 -1.27
N CYS A 125 7.01 -8.78 -0.63
CA CYS A 125 8.38 -8.63 -0.15
C CYS A 125 8.71 -9.66 0.94
N ALA A 126 7.81 -9.89 1.90
CA ALA A 126 7.99 -10.90 2.94
C ALA A 126 8.13 -12.31 2.34
N THR A 127 7.28 -12.64 1.36
CA THR A 127 7.40 -13.91 0.62
C THR A 127 8.74 -14.03 -0.09
N ALA A 128 9.19 -12.96 -0.77
CA ALA A 128 10.48 -12.94 -1.44
C ALA A 128 11.65 -13.12 -0.46
N VAL A 129 11.60 -12.45 0.70
CA VAL A 129 12.60 -12.59 1.76
C VAL A 129 12.66 -14.01 2.31
N CYS A 130 11.50 -14.66 2.51
CA CYS A 130 11.46 -16.09 2.87
C CYS A 130 12.18 -16.95 1.84
N LEU A 131 11.85 -16.80 0.56
CA LEU A 131 12.46 -17.57 -0.52
C LEU A 131 13.96 -17.33 -0.64
N MET A 132 14.41 -16.08 -0.48
CA MET A 132 15.84 -15.73 -0.55
C MET A 132 16.66 -16.32 0.61
N ASN A 133 16.07 -16.41 1.79
CA ASN A 133 16.74 -16.90 3.00
C ASN A 133 16.40 -18.37 3.32
N GLN A 134 15.71 -19.07 2.42
CA GLN A 134 15.29 -20.46 2.58
C GLN A 134 14.45 -20.70 3.86
N LEU A 135 13.69 -19.69 4.26
CA LEU A 135 12.77 -19.79 5.38
C LEU A 135 11.54 -20.60 4.97
N PRO A 136 10.98 -21.43 5.86
CA PRO A 136 9.79 -22.21 5.57
C PRO A 136 8.59 -21.26 5.35
N ILE A 137 7.92 -21.39 4.22
CA ILE A 137 6.71 -20.63 3.90
C ILE A 137 5.59 -21.58 3.50
N SER A 138 4.41 -21.34 4.05
CA SER A 138 3.20 -22.12 3.77
C SER A 138 1.96 -21.25 3.83
N LEU A 139 0.85 -21.70 3.27
CA LEU A 139 -0.42 -21.00 3.41
C LEU A 139 -0.84 -20.88 4.88
N ALA A 140 -0.47 -21.85 5.72
CA ALA A 140 -0.77 -21.82 7.15
C ALA A 140 -0.05 -20.68 7.89
N THR A 141 1.09 -20.18 7.39
CA THR A 141 1.81 -19.04 7.94
C THR A 141 1.41 -17.73 7.26
N VAL A 142 1.21 -17.74 5.96
CA VAL A 142 0.90 -16.53 5.16
C VAL A 142 -0.51 -16.00 5.43
N VAL A 143 -1.52 -16.88 5.51
CA VAL A 143 -2.92 -16.44 5.70
C VAL A 143 -3.12 -15.74 7.05
N PRO A 144 -2.71 -16.30 8.20
CA PRO A 144 -2.79 -15.58 9.48
C PRO A 144 -2.02 -14.27 9.49
N PHE A 145 -0.83 -14.23 8.84
CA PHE A 145 -0.05 -12.99 8.70
C PHE A 145 -0.83 -11.92 7.95
N ILE A 146 -1.42 -12.24 6.78
CA ILE A 146 -2.23 -11.29 6.01
C ILE A 146 -3.43 -10.79 6.81
N MET A 147 -4.12 -11.66 7.53
CA MET A 147 -5.29 -11.28 8.34
C MET A 147 -4.89 -10.33 9.49
N THR A 148 -3.81 -10.64 10.20
CA THR A 148 -3.27 -9.78 11.26
C THR A 148 -2.78 -8.45 10.70
N LEU A 149 -2.07 -8.48 9.58
CA LEU A 149 -1.58 -7.30 8.88
C LEU A 149 -2.75 -6.39 8.45
N GLY A 150 -3.85 -6.97 7.94
CA GLY A 150 -5.04 -6.21 7.54
C GLY A 150 -5.65 -5.41 8.69
N VAL A 151 -5.68 -5.99 9.88
CA VAL A 151 -6.14 -5.28 11.09
C VAL A 151 -5.13 -4.23 11.54
N ALA A 152 -3.83 -4.57 11.54
CA ALA A 152 -2.78 -3.66 11.98
C ALA A 152 -2.65 -2.43 11.05
N MET A 153 -2.88 -2.59 9.76
CA MET A 153 -2.77 -1.51 8.76
C MET A 153 -3.79 -0.39 8.96
N VAL A 154 -4.92 -0.64 9.64
CA VAL A 154 -5.87 0.42 10.01
C VAL A 154 -5.24 1.48 10.94
N ALA A 155 -4.20 1.10 11.69
CA ALA A 155 -3.45 2.02 12.55
C ALA A 155 -2.18 2.58 11.87
N SER A 156 -1.96 2.28 10.60
CA SER A 156 -0.76 2.72 9.87
C SER A 156 -0.87 4.21 9.50
N PRO A 157 0.15 5.03 9.78
CA PRO A 157 0.14 6.41 9.31
C PRO A 157 0.31 6.47 7.80
N GLY A 158 -0.45 7.34 7.12
CA GLY A 158 -0.36 7.60 5.68
C GLY A 158 0.90 8.41 5.27
N ALA A 159 2.06 8.07 5.84
CA ALA A 159 3.34 8.73 5.66
C ALA A 159 4.39 7.75 5.11
N PRO A 160 5.46 8.23 4.46
CA PRO A 160 6.50 7.36 3.90
C PRO A 160 7.04 6.35 4.91
N GLY A 161 7.07 5.07 4.54
CA GLY A 161 7.53 3.99 5.41
C GLY A 161 6.60 3.64 6.56
N GLY A 162 5.46 4.32 6.74
CA GLY A 162 4.54 4.10 7.86
C GLY A 162 4.01 2.67 7.93
N SER A 163 3.65 2.11 6.79
CA SER A 163 3.07 0.77 6.72
C SER A 163 4.07 -0.32 7.11
N ILE A 164 5.33 -0.25 6.66
CA ILE A 164 6.33 -1.26 7.05
C ILE A 164 6.68 -1.16 8.53
N MET A 165 6.73 0.05 9.09
CA MET A 165 6.96 0.23 10.54
C MET A 165 5.82 -0.36 11.36
N THR A 166 4.58 -0.24 10.88
CA THR A 166 3.41 -0.90 11.50
C THR A 166 3.47 -2.42 11.37
N ALA A 167 3.98 -2.95 10.25
CA ALA A 167 4.09 -4.39 10.00
C ALA A 167 5.24 -5.06 10.78
N LEU A 168 6.31 -4.34 11.08
CA LEU A 168 7.53 -4.85 11.68
C LEU A 168 7.30 -5.78 12.90
N PRO A 169 6.45 -5.42 13.89
CA PRO A 169 6.19 -6.27 15.04
C PRO A 169 5.53 -7.61 14.70
N PHE A 170 4.98 -7.77 13.50
CA PHE A 170 4.25 -8.96 13.08
C PHE A 170 5.03 -9.84 12.10
N LEU A 171 6.24 -9.44 11.67
CA LEU A 171 7.05 -10.20 10.72
C LEU A 171 7.50 -11.56 11.27
N TYR A 172 7.55 -11.73 12.59
CA TYR A 172 7.82 -13.04 13.20
C TYR A 172 6.83 -14.13 12.81
N MET A 173 5.60 -13.74 12.44
CA MET A 173 4.55 -14.68 12.04
C MET A 173 4.89 -15.39 10.73
N ILE A 174 5.65 -14.73 9.85
CA ILE A 174 6.03 -15.26 8.55
C ILE A 174 7.49 -15.70 8.51
N PHE A 175 8.39 -15.03 9.23
CA PHE A 175 9.83 -15.36 9.26
C PHE A 175 10.20 -16.33 10.38
N GLY A 176 9.34 -16.54 11.38
CA GLY A 176 9.65 -17.23 12.63
C GLY A 176 10.25 -16.28 13.67
N ALA A 177 10.31 -16.73 14.92
CA ALA A 177 10.64 -15.85 16.05
C ALA A 177 12.07 -15.27 15.97
N GLU A 178 13.04 -16.05 15.53
CA GLU A 178 14.45 -15.61 15.43
C GLU A 178 14.68 -14.69 14.24
N ALA A 179 14.24 -15.10 13.04
CA ALA A 179 14.42 -14.34 11.81
C ALA A 179 13.51 -13.10 11.73
N GLY A 180 12.40 -13.10 12.46
CA GLY A 180 11.44 -12.01 12.54
C GLY A 180 11.73 -10.99 13.63
N ASP A 181 12.92 -11.00 14.24
CA ASP A 181 13.35 -9.93 15.15
C ASP A 181 13.35 -8.59 14.41
N PRO A 182 12.58 -7.59 14.85
CA PRO A 182 12.53 -6.27 14.22
C PRO A 182 13.89 -5.57 14.08
N ASN A 183 14.86 -5.91 14.90
CA ASN A 183 16.22 -5.38 14.86
C ASN A 183 17.19 -6.29 14.11
N GLY A 184 16.72 -7.43 13.62
CA GLY A 184 17.52 -8.42 12.95
C GLY A 184 17.80 -8.08 11.48
N PRO A 185 18.81 -8.73 10.86
CA PRO A 185 19.24 -8.44 9.50
C PRO A 185 18.16 -8.79 8.45
N ILE A 186 17.32 -9.79 8.71
CA ILE A 186 16.25 -10.20 7.79
C ILE A 186 15.15 -9.14 7.74
N CYS A 187 14.75 -8.60 8.89
CA CYS A 187 13.80 -7.49 8.95
C CYS A 187 14.38 -6.21 8.32
N ALA A 188 15.69 -5.98 8.45
CA ALA A 188 16.34 -4.87 7.76
C ALA A 188 16.28 -5.00 6.22
N ILE A 189 16.51 -6.18 5.68
CA ILE A 189 16.34 -6.47 4.24
C ILE A 189 14.87 -6.23 3.83
N MET A 190 13.92 -6.69 4.62
CA MET A 190 12.50 -6.49 4.38
C MET A 190 12.13 -5.00 4.31
N VAL A 191 12.61 -4.20 5.26
CA VAL A 191 12.38 -2.74 5.29
C VAL A 191 12.98 -2.08 4.04
N ALA A 192 14.23 -2.44 3.67
CA ALA A 192 14.88 -1.88 2.50
C ALA A 192 14.11 -2.20 1.21
N LEU A 193 13.65 -3.46 1.05
CA LEU A 193 12.83 -3.88 -0.09
C LEU A 193 11.50 -3.13 -0.17
N TYR A 194 10.82 -2.99 0.96
CA TYR A 194 9.56 -2.27 1.02
C TYR A 194 9.71 -0.81 0.60
N ILE A 195 10.69 -0.09 1.19
CA ILE A 195 10.90 1.34 0.92
C ILE A 195 11.14 1.63 -0.57
N THR A 196 11.82 0.74 -1.28
CA THR A 196 12.03 0.90 -2.73
C THR A 196 10.74 0.81 -3.55
N GLN A 197 9.68 0.26 -3.00
CA GLN A 197 8.39 0.00 -3.66
C GLN A 197 7.22 0.78 -3.03
N ASP A 198 7.46 1.50 -1.94
CA ASP A 198 6.44 2.25 -1.19
C ASP A 198 5.69 3.26 -2.05
N SER A 199 6.37 3.90 -3.01
CA SER A 199 5.76 4.79 -4.00
C SER A 199 4.58 4.14 -4.73
N PHE A 200 4.75 2.92 -5.22
CA PHE A 200 3.73 2.20 -5.99
C PHE A 200 2.60 1.71 -5.08
N GLY A 201 2.94 1.23 -3.88
CA GLY A 201 1.96 0.85 -2.86
C GLY A 201 1.08 2.02 -2.46
N THR A 202 1.68 3.18 -2.20
CA THR A 202 0.98 4.42 -1.86
C THR A 202 0.07 4.89 -3.01
N ALA A 203 0.53 4.83 -4.25
CA ALA A 203 -0.27 5.19 -5.40
C ALA A 203 -1.49 4.26 -5.59
N CYS A 204 -1.34 2.98 -5.26
CA CYS A 204 -2.43 2.01 -5.23
C CYS A 204 -3.43 2.33 -4.10
N ASN A 205 -2.96 2.66 -2.89
CA ASN A 205 -3.81 3.06 -1.76
C ASN A 205 -4.67 4.26 -2.13
N VAL A 206 -4.04 5.35 -2.57
CA VAL A 206 -4.70 6.61 -2.94
C VAL A 206 -5.72 6.42 -4.07
N SER A 207 -5.44 5.53 -5.01
CA SER A 207 -6.39 5.21 -6.09
C SER A 207 -7.62 4.49 -5.57
N GLY A 208 -7.44 3.55 -4.66
CA GLY A 208 -8.53 2.83 -4.03
C GLY A 208 -9.39 3.72 -3.12
N ASP A 209 -8.81 4.72 -2.46
CA ASP A 209 -9.55 5.71 -1.66
C ASP A 209 -10.63 6.40 -2.51
N ASN A 210 -10.29 6.76 -3.74
CA ASN A 210 -11.24 7.38 -4.66
C ASN A 210 -12.30 6.39 -5.16
N ALA A 211 -11.93 5.14 -5.46
CA ALA A 211 -12.88 4.09 -5.81
C ALA A 211 -13.90 3.85 -4.67
N ILE A 212 -13.45 3.84 -3.41
CA ILE A 212 -14.31 3.78 -2.23
C ILE A 212 -15.21 5.01 -2.15
N GLY A 213 -14.68 6.21 -2.40
CA GLY A 213 -15.44 7.46 -2.42
C GLY A 213 -16.62 7.41 -3.38
N VAL A 214 -16.41 6.88 -4.60
CA VAL A 214 -17.48 6.68 -5.61
C VAL A 214 -18.54 5.69 -5.13
N ILE A 215 -18.13 4.60 -4.49
CA ILE A 215 -19.06 3.60 -3.94
C ILE A 215 -19.90 4.22 -2.82
N VAL A 216 -19.27 4.91 -1.88
CA VAL A 216 -19.94 5.57 -0.74
C VAL A 216 -20.92 6.63 -1.23
N GLU A 217 -20.53 7.47 -2.20
CA GLU A 217 -21.42 8.45 -2.84
C GLU A 217 -22.66 7.78 -3.42
N THR A 218 -22.48 6.69 -4.15
CA THR A 218 -23.59 5.97 -4.79
C THR A 218 -24.56 5.41 -3.76
N ILE A 219 -24.04 4.81 -2.68
CA ILE A 219 -24.84 4.28 -1.57
C ILE A 219 -25.58 5.41 -0.87
N TYR A 220 -24.90 6.51 -0.56
CA TYR A 220 -25.47 7.69 0.08
C TYR A 220 -26.65 8.25 -0.73
N GLN A 221 -26.45 8.48 -2.03
CA GLN A 221 -27.49 9.00 -2.90
C GLN A 221 -28.69 8.05 -3.01
N LYS A 222 -28.45 6.74 -3.07
CA LYS A 222 -29.49 5.73 -3.24
C LYS A 222 -30.35 5.53 -2.00
N PHE A 223 -29.75 5.50 -0.82
CA PHE A 223 -30.42 5.05 0.40
C PHE A 223 -30.73 6.18 1.40
N ILE A 224 -29.91 7.23 1.42
CA ILE A 224 -30.04 8.30 2.42
C ILE A 224 -30.71 9.53 1.84
N ASN A 225 -30.19 10.04 0.70
CA ASN A 225 -30.69 11.26 0.13
C ASN A 225 -32.13 11.15 -0.45
N LYS A 226 -32.51 9.98 -0.97
CA LYS A 226 -33.90 9.72 -1.41
C LYS A 226 -34.92 9.73 -0.25
N SER A 227 -34.50 9.31 0.93
CA SER A 227 -35.38 9.32 2.12
C SER A 227 -35.70 10.75 2.59
N SER A 228 -34.80 11.72 2.36
CA SER A 228 -35.01 13.12 2.72
C SER A 228 -35.88 13.90 1.73
N ALA A 229 -36.08 13.37 0.52
CA ALA A 229 -36.92 14.01 -0.51
C ALA A 229 -38.41 13.52 -0.47
N SER A 230 -38.72 12.57 0.44
CA SER A 230 -40.06 11.98 0.59
C SER A 230 -40.76 12.40 1.90
N VAL A 231 -40.22 13.38 2.62
CA VAL A 231 -40.79 14.05 3.81
C VAL A 231 -41.04 15.50 3.47
#